data_656f83edfd41fb86eb0f6c6f9d327065
#
_entry.id   656f83edfd41fb86eb0f6c6f9d327065
#
_cell.length_a   1.000
_cell.length_b   1.000
_cell.length_c   1.000
_cell.angle_alpha   90.00
_cell.angle_beta   90.00
_cell.angle_gamma   90.00
#
_symmetry.space_group_name_H-M   'P 1'
#
loop_
_entity.id
_entity.type
_entity.pdbx_description
1 polymer ?
#
loop_
_entity_poly.entity_id
_entity_poly.type
_entity_poly.pdbx_seq_one_letter_code
_entity_poly.pdbx_strand_id
1 'polypeptide(L)'
;MSSDIIIDTDPGQDDAVAILLALASPELNVLGITCVAGNVPLAQTSNNARQVCELARRPDMQVFAGCDQPMGRGLVTAEHVHGATGLNGATLPKPKMPIQSEHAVDFIIKTLRQAPKNSITLCPLGPLTNIGTALLKAPDIADRIAQIVMMGGAYFEVGNITPAAEFNIFVDPEAADIVFKSGIDLVVAPLDVTHKALTNKAWITDLRSKNNRVCDTVVGWTDFFERFDSDKYGTEGAPLHDPCVIAYLIAPELFTGRHINVQIEVQSELTRGMTVADWWGVTDHPPNALFLGDVDAAGYFNLITERVAQL
;
A
#
# COMPACT_ATOMS: atom_id res chain seq x y z
N MET A 1 -4.29 -20.48 11.39
CA MET A 1 -2.85 -20.13 11.39
C MET A 1 -2.76 -18.76 10.79
N SER A 2 -1.94 -17.87 11.38
CA SER A 2 -1.71 -16.53 10.82
C SER A 2 -0.86 -16.60 9.56
N SER A 3 -1.11 -15.70 8.61
CA SER A 3 -0.34 -15.57 7.39
C SER A 3 0.87 -14.68 7.62
N ASP A 4 2.06 -15.13 7.22
CA ASP A 4 3.28 -14.33 7.29
C ASP A 4 3.30 -13.28 6.19
N ILE A 5 3.45 -12.01 6.57
CA ILE A 5 3.48 -10.89 5.63
C ILE A 5 4.68 -9.95 5.86
N ILE A 6 5.13 -9.30 4.79
CA ILE A 6 6.02 -8.13 4.83
C ILE A 6 5.24 -6.97 4.22
N ILE A 7 5.14 -5.86 4.94
CA ILE A 7 4.53 -4.62 4.44
C ILE A 7 5.65 -3.74 3.87
N ASP A 8 5.51 -3.32 2.60
CA ASP A 8 6.41 -2.37 1.94
C ASP A 8 5.64 -1.08 1.66
N THR A 9 6.10 0.07 2.20
CA THR A 9 5.23 1.24 2.38
C THR A 9 6.00 2.55 2.36
N ASP A 10 5.33 3.64 1.98
CA ASP A 10 5.86 5.02 2.01
C ASP A 10 4.98 5.96 2.86
N PRO A 11 4.79 5.68 4.17
CA PRO A 11 3.65 6.09 4.97
C PRO A 11 3.18 7.53 4.78
N GLY A 12 2.04 7.64 4.06
CA GLY A 12 1.03 8.65 4.15
C GLY A 12 -0.05 8.29 5.17
N GLN A 13 -1.19 8.97 5.13
CA GLN A 13 -2.27 8.77 6.09
C GLN A 13 -2.94 7.40 5.92
N ASP A 14 -3.19 6.97 4.70
CA ASP A 14 -3.84 5.70 4.38
C ASP A 14 -2.91 4.50 4.59
N ASP A 15 -1.61 4.59 4.23
CA ASP A 15 -0.59 3.62 4.65
C ASP A 15 -0.61 3.42 6.17
N ALA A 16 -0.68 4.52 6.92
CA ALA A 16 -0.71 4.47 8.38
C ALA A 16 -1.92 3.69 8.90
N VAL A 17 -3.11 3.88 8.29
CA VAL A 17 -4.30 3.08 8.60
C VAL A 17 -4.12 1.61 8.23
N ALA A 18 -3.49 1.32 7.09
CA ALA A 18 -3.17 -0.05 6.68
C ALA A 18 -2.24 -0.76 7.67
N ILE A 19 -1.18 -0.07 8.11
CA ILE A 19 -0.26 -0.59 9.14
C ILE A 19 -1.00 -0.87 10.46
N LEU A 20 -1.85 0.07 10.92
CA LEU A 20 -2.66 -0.12 12.13
C LEU A 20 -3.60 -1.32 11.99
N LEU A 21 -4.28 -1.46 10.85
CA LEU A 21 -5.16 -2.59 10.55
C LEU A 21 -4.40 -3.92 10.61
N ALA A 22 -3.22 -3.99 9.99
CA ALA A 22 -2.40 -5.20 10.00
C ALA A 22 -1.94 -5.57 11.41
N LEU A 23 -1.45 -4.59 12.19
CA LEU A 23 -0.96 -4.81 13.55
C LEU A 23 -2.08 -5.18 14.55
N ALA A 24 -3.33 -4.80 14.27
CA ALA A 24 -4.50 -5.14 15.04
C ALA A 24 -5.14 -6.49 14.67
N SER A 25 -4.67 -7.15 13.60
CA SER A 25 -5.33 -8.32 13.02
C SER A 25 -4.59 -9.62 13.34
N PRO A 26 -5.16 -10.50 14.18
CA PRO A 26 -4.51 -11.75 14.59
C PRO A 26 -4.34 -12.77 13.46
N GLU A 27 -5.01 -12.57 12.33
CA GLU A 27 -4.88 -13.37 11.11
C GLU A 27 -3.54 -13.15 10.42
N LEU A 28 -2.85 -12.06 10.72
CA LEU A 28 -1.62 -11.64 10.08
C LEU A 28 -0.44 -11.66 11.05
N ASN A 29 0.68 -12.21 10.61
CA ASN A 29 1.96 -12.12 11.30
C ASN A 29 2.89 -11.20 10.51
N VAL A 30 3.03 -9.95 10.94
CA VAL A 30 3.89 -8.96 10.29
C VAL A 30 5.34 -9.24 10.65
N LEU A 31 6.13 -9.76 9.69
CA LEU A 31 7.55 -10.11 9.89
C LEU A 31 8.45 -8.86 9.94
N GLY A 32 8.04 -7.79 9.28
CA GLY A 32 8.73 -6.51 9.26
C GLY A 32 8.03 -5.53 8.33
N ILE A 33 8.38 -4.24 8.50
CA ILE A 33 7.89 -3.14 7.67
C ILE A 33 9.11 -2.55 6.96
N THR A 34 9.05 -2.55 5.62
CA THR A 34 10.06 -1.96 4.76
C THR A 34 9.56 -0.63 4.21
N CYS A 35 10.40 0.40 4.26
CA CYS A 35 10.03 1.73 3.80
C CYS A 35 10.70 2.05 2.47
N VAL A 36 9.98 2.73 1.60
CA VAL A 36 10.43 3.25 0.31
C VAL A 36 10.16 4.76 0.25
N ALA A 37 10.87 5.48 -0.60
CA ALA A 37 10.53 6.85 -0.92
C ALA A 37 9.35 6.89 -1.90
N GLY A 38 8.38 7.76 -1.64
CA GLY A 38 7.19 7.92 -2.46
C GLY A 38 6.40 9.15 -2.00
N ASN A 39 5.37 9.01 -1.19
CA ASN A 39 4.55 10.10 -0.68
C ASN A 39 5.39 11.25 -0.11
N VAL A 40 6.46 10.90 0.61
CA VAL A 40 7.50 11.81 1.11
C VAL A 40 8.86 11.14 1.00
N PRO A 41 10.00 11.85 1.17
CA PRO A 41 11.33 11.25 1.13
C PRO A 41 11.52 10.12 2.16
N LEU A 42 12.39 9.15 1.86
CA LEU A 42 12.64 7.94 2.66
C LEU A 42 12.87 8.19 4.16
N ALA A 43 13.61 9.24 4.50
CA ALA A 43 13.85 9.58 5.90
C ALA A 43 12.55 9.86 6.66
N GLN A 44 11.58 10.47 5.98
CA GLN A 44 10.29 10.81 6.56
C GLN A 44 9.36 9.59 6.55
N THR A 45 9.32 8.78 5.47
CA THR A 45 8.51 7.55 5.44
C THR A 45 8.93 6.58 6.52
N SER A 46 10.25 6.40 6.72
CA SER A 46 10.82 5.58 7.80
C SER A 46 10.51 6.13 9.21
N ASN A 47 10.44 7.46 9.36
CA ASN A 47 10.03 8.08 10.61
C ASN A 47 8.54 7.82 10.87
N ASN A 48 7.71 7.98 9.85
CA ASN A 48 6.26 7.78 9.92
C ASN A 48 5.90 6.34 10.30
N ALA A 49 6.50 5.34 9.63
CA ALA A 49 6.27 3.93 9.95
C ALA A 49 6.53 3.63 11.43
N ARG A 50 7.64 4.14 11.99
CA ARG A 50 7.95 3.97 13.41
C ARG A 50 6.95 4.69 14.33
N GLN A 51 6.49 5.90 13.97
CA GLN A 51 5.47 6.61 14.73
C GLN A 51 4.15 5.82 14.77
N VAL A 52 3.76 5.21 13.65
CA VAL A 52 2.55 4.37 13.56
C VAL A 52 2.70 3.10 14.40
N CYS A 53 3.85 2.43 14.36
CA CYS A 53 4.12 1.27 15.20
C CYS A 53 4.03 1.62 16.70
N GLU A 54 4.59 2.76 17.13
CA GLU A 54 4.48 3.21 18.52
C GLU A 54 3.04 3.62 18.90
N LEU A 55 2.28 4.20 17.96
CA LEU A 55 0.86 4.49 18.15
C LEU A 55 0.06 3.20 18.39
N ALA A 56 0.37 2.15 17.62
CA ALA A 56 -0.20 0.81 17.76
C ALA A 56 0.31 0.04 19.00
N ARG A 57 1.16 0.66 19.85
CA ARG A 57 1.83 0.02 20.99
C ARG A 57 2.69 -1.20 20.61
N ARG A 58 3.23 -1.19 19.39
CA ARG A 58 4.12 -2.22 18.83
C ARG A 58 5.55 -1.69 18.58
N PRO A 59 6.25 -1.18 19.63
CA PRO A 59 7.65 -0.73 19.50
C PRO A 59 8.64 -1.87 19.25
N ASP A 60 8.19 -3.12 19.34
CA ASP A 60 8.91 -4.35 19.00
C ASP A 60 9.01 -4.58 17.48
N MET A 61 8.17 -3.91 16.69
CA MET A 61 8.15 -4.07 15.22
C MET A 61 9.47 -3.64 14.60
N GLN A 62 9.96 -4.44 13.65
CA GLN A 62 11.17 -4.10 12.90
C GLN A 62 10.83 -3.24 11.69
N VAL A 63 11.44 -2.06 11.60
CA VAL A 63 11.25 -1.12 10.49
C VAL A 63 12.59 -0.90 9.79
N PHE A 64 12.62 -1.09 8.47
CA PHE A 64 13.80 -1.04 7.62
C PHE A 64 13.69 0.08 6.60
N ALA A 65 14.73 0.90 6.46
CA ALA A 65 14.83 1.87 5.37
C ALA A 65 15.31 1.16 4.09
N GLY A 66 14.66 1.48 2.97
CA GLY A 66 14.95 0.88 1.66
C GLY A 66 15.46 1.88 0.63
N CYS A 67 14.87 1.84 -0.56
CA CYS A 67 15.27 2.69 -1.67
C CYS A 67 14.78 4.13 -1.47
N ASP A 68 15.69 5.09 -1.62
CA ASP A 68 15.41 6.53 -1.55
C ASP A 68 15.15 7.17 -2.92
N GLN A 69 15.36 6.41 -3.99
CA GLN A 69 15.13 6.81 -5.38
C GLN A 69 14.54 5.67 -6.19
N PRO A 70 13.66 5.96 -7.16
CA PRO A 70 13.20 4.98 -8.14
C PRO A 70 14.34 4.52 -9.06
N MET A 71 14.16 3.39 -9.75
CA MET A 71 15.20 2.74 -10.57
C MET A 71 15.65 3.59 -11.78
N GLY A 72 14.70 4.18 -12.48
CA GLY A 72 14.94 4.75 -13.80
C GLY A 72 14.70 6.25 -13.94
N ARG A 73 14.34 6.96 -12.87
CA ARG A 73 13.96 8.38 -12.91
C ARG A 73 14.21 9.11 -11.59
N GLY A 74 14.07 10.43 -11.58
CA GLY A 74 14.07 11.21 -10.36
C GLY A 74 12.80 10.95 -9.52
N LEU A 75 12.94 11.01 -8.19
CA LEU A 75 11.83 10.84 -7.27
C LEU A 75 10.76 11.90 -7.50
N VAL A 76 9.51 11.47 -7.55
CA VAL A 76 8.31 12.30 -7.50
C VAL A 76 7.63 12.03 -6.18
N THR A 77 7.23 13.08 -5.47
CA THR A 77 6.61 12.98 -4.15
C THR A 77 5.21 13.58 -4.14
N ALA A 78 4.44 13.29 -3.09
CA ALA A 78 3.04 13.68 -2.95
C ALA A 78 2.77 14.56 -1.70
N GLU A 79 3.73 15.41 -1.29
CA GLU A 79 3.53 16.35 -0.17
C GLU A 79 2.33 17.28 -0.39
N HIS A 80 1.95 17.53 -1.62
CA HIS A 80 0.76 18.33 -1.95
C HIS A 80 -0.55 17.64 -1.53
N VAL A 81 -0.54 16.31 -1.39
CA VAL A 81 -1.67 15.48 -0.91
C VAL A 81 -1.54 15.23 0.59
N HIS A 82 -0.43 14.59 0.99
CA HIS A 82 -0.22 14.07 2.35
C HIS A 82 0.34 15.12 3.34
N GLY A 83 0.70 16.31 2.83
CA GLY A 83 1.37 17.37 3.61
C GLY A 83 2.87 17.11 3.76
N ALA A 84 3.59 18.10 4.28
CA ALA A 84 5.05 18.10 4.36
C ALA A 84 5.65 16.93 5.17
N THR A 85 4.88 16.35 6.08
CA THR A 85 5.33 15.21 6.90
C THR A 85 4.79 13.86 6.43
N GLY A 86 3.86 13.84 5.48
CA GLY A 86 3.13 12.63 5.08
C GLY A 86 2.00 12.22 6.03
N LEU A 87 2.04 12.62 7.30
CA LEU A 87 1.04 12.32 8.33
C LEU A 87 0.35 13.57 8.87
N ASN A 88 0.18 14.60 8.03
CA ASN A 88 -0.54 15.81 8.42
C ASN A 88 -2.00 15.46 8.80
N GLY A 89 -2.56 16.19 9.76
CA GLY A 89 -3.89 15.93 10.34
C GLY A 89 -3.83 15.45 11.78
N ALA A 90 -2.72 14.83 12.19
CA ALA A 90 -2.47 14.47 13.58
C ALA A 90 -1.02 14.76 13.96
N THR A 91 -0.78 15.01 15.25
CA THR A 91 0.56 15.21 15.78
C THR A 91 0.99 13.99 16.59
N LEU A 92 1.96 13.25 16.07
CA LEU A 92 2.57 12.14 16.75
C LEU A 92 3.92 12.54 17.36
N PRO A 93 4.29 11.97 18.52
CA PRO A 93 5.61 12.22 19.09
C PRO A 93 6.71 11.65 18.18
N LYS A 94 7.92 12.22 18.30
CA LYS A 94 9.09 11.64 17.64
C LYS A 94 9.29 10.19 18.11
N PRO A 95 9.46 9.21 17.20
CA PRO A 95 9.56 7.81 17.58
C PRO A 95 10.85 7.54 18.37
N LYS A 96 10.74 6.66 19.36
CA LYS A 96 11.87 6.19 20.20
C LYS A 96 12.43 4.86 19.71
N MET A 97 11.58 4.02 19.07
CA MET A 97 12.03 2.77 18.49
C MET A 97 13.09 2.99 17.40
N PRO A 98 14.16 2.16 17.33
CA PRO A 98 15.21 2.32 16.33
C PRO A 98 14.70 1.97 14.92
N ILE A 99 15.32 2.57 13.91
CA ILE A 99 15.34 2.00 12.56
C ILE A 99 16.38 0.87 12.53
N GLN A 100 16.08 -0.20 11.79
CA GLN A 100 17.06 -1.29 11.62
C GLN A 100 18.22 -0.83 10.74
N SER A 101 19.42 -1.36 11.00
CA SER A 101 20.63 -1.02 10.24
C SER A 101 20.72 -1.74 8.90
N GLU A 102 20.00 -2.86 8.73
CA GLU A 102 19.92 -3.62 7.49
C GLU A 102 19.05 -2.87 6.48
N HIS A 103 19.45 -2.84 5.22
CA HIS A 103 18.65 -2.25 4.16
C HIS A 103 17.40 -3.10 3.87
N ALA A 104 16.26 -2.46 3.60
CA ALA A 104 14.98 -3.14 3.38
C ALA A 104 15.05 -4.25 2.31
N VAL A 105 15.73 -3.99 1.19
CA VAL A 105 15.91 -4.99 0.12
C VAL A 105 16.67 -6.22 0.62
N ASP A 106 17.71 -6.03 1.44
CA ASP A 106 18.50 -7.15 1.96
C ASP A 106 17.71 -7.94 3.02
N PHE A 107 16.90 -7.24 3.84
CA PHE A 107 15.95 -7.87 4.75
C PHE A 107 14.92 -8.74 4.01
N ILE A 108 14.29 -8.21 2.94
CA ILE A 108 13.33 -8.95 2.11
C ILE A 108 13.99 -10.23 1.55
N ILE A 109 15.15 -10.09 0.91
CA ILE A 109 15.89 -11.22 0.31
C ILE A 109 16.23 -12.27 1.35
N LYS A 110 16.80 -11.85 2.48
CA LYS A 110 17.22 -12.76 3.56
C LYS A 110 16.01 -13.49 4.17
N THR A 111 14.93 -12.77 4.46
CA THR A 111 13.72 -13.35 5.06
C THR A 111 13.09 -14.38 4.13
N LEU A 112 12.93 -14.06 2.85
CA LEU A 112 12.39 -14.98 1.86
C LEU A 112 13.27 -16.21 1.67
N ARG A 113 14.60 -16.07 1.60
CA ARG A 113 15.51 -17.22 1.47
C ARG A 113 15.46 -18.19 2.64
N GLN A 114 15.13 -17.71 3.83
CA GLN A 114 14.98 -18.53 5.04
C GLN A 114 13.59 -19.18 5.14
N ALA A 115 12.61 -18.69 4.41
CA ALA A 115 11.24 -19.16 4.46
C ALA A 115 11.00 -20.40 3.59
N PRO A 116 9.98 -21.20 3.88
CA PRO A 116 9.48 -22.22 2.97
C PRO A 116 9.03 -21.63 1.63
N LYS A 117 8.86 -22.48 0.60
CA LYS A 117 8.26 -22.05 -0.66
C LYS A 117 6.81 -21.63 -0.46
N ASN A 118 6.37 -20.60 -1.20
CA ASN A 118 4.99 -20.09 -1.20
C ASN A 118 4.45 -19.84 0.21
N SER A 119 5.23 -19.14 1.08
CA SER A 119 4.85 -18.98 2.49
C SER A 119 4.70 -17.54 2.95
N ILE A 120 5.32 -16.57 2.28
CA ILE A 120 5.26 -15.16 2.68
C ILE A 120 4.50 -14.37 1.63
N THR A 121 3.56 -13.56 2.07
CA THR A 121 2.90 -12.57 1.22
C THR A 121 3.62 -11.22 1.34
N LEU A 122 3.90 -10.59 0.20
CA LEU A 122 4.38 -9.21 0.17
C LEU A 122 3.19 -8.27 -0.02
N CYS A 123 3.16 -7.21 0.77
CA CYS A 123 2.08 -6.22 0.81
C CYS A 123 2.63 -4.82 0.47
N PRO A 124 2.97 -4.53 -0.81
CA PRO A 124 3.37 -3.18 -1.18
C PRO A 124 2.17 -2.24 -1.21
N LEU A 125 2.30 -1.15 -0.44
CA LEU A 125 1.34 -0.05 -0.34
C LEU A 125 1.82 1.17 -1.15
N GLY A 126 3.14 1.29 -1.34
CA GLY A 126 3.81 2.36 -2.09
C GLY A 126 4.48 1.90 -3.38
N PRO A 127 5.39 2.72 -3.93
CA PRO A 127 6.15 2.39 -5.14
C PRO A 127 6.92 1.08 -5.01
N LEU A 128 6.94 0.26 -6.06
CA LEU A 128 7.47 -1.10 -6.05
C LEU A 128 9.00 -1.20 -6.07
N THR A 129 9.73 -0.12 -5.82
CA THR A 129 11.18 -0.04 -5.96
C THR A 129 11.93 -1.07 -5.11
N ASN A 130 11.54 -1.26 -3.84
CA ASN A 130 12.17 -2.26 -2.97
C ASN A 130 11.95 -3.68 -3.50
N ILE A 131 10.72 -4.01 -3.88
CA ILE A 131 10.33 -5.35 -4.34
C ILE A 131 10.99 -5.66 -5.69
N GLY A 132 10.90 -4.73 -6.66
CA GLY A 132 11.56 -4.88 -7.96
C GLY A 132 13.07 -5.03 -7.82
N THR A 133 13.70 -4.24 -6.93
CA THR A 133 15.15 -4.36 -6.64
C THR A 133 15.48 -5.72 -6.02
N ALA A 134 14.67 -6.21 -5.09
CA ALA A 134 14.88 -7.53 -4.47
C ALA A 134 14.81 -8.65 -5.50
N LEU A 135 13.81 -8.63 -6.39
CA LEU A 135 13.65 -9.61 -7.46
C LEU A 135 14.79 -9.57 -8.49
N LEU A 136 15.30 -8.37 -8.84
CA LEU A 136 16.47 -8.25 -9.71
C LEU A 136 17.76 -8.76 -9.07
N LYS A 137 17.99 -8.43 -7.79
CA LYS A 137 19.20 -8.87 -7.06
C LYS A 137 19.20 -10.37 -6.76
N ALA A 138 18.02 -10.95 -6.56
CA ALA A 138 17.85 -12.32 -6.09
C ALA A 138 16.62 -12.99 -6.73
N PRO A 139 16.64 -13.34 -8.03
CA PRO A 139 15.49 -13.96 -8.69
C PRO A 139 15.03 -15.27 -8.04
N ASP A 140 15.91 -15.92 -7.29
CA ASP A 140 15.64 -17.15 -6.53
C ASP A 140 14.60 -17.00 -5.42
N ILE A 141 14.28 -15.76 -4.98
CA ILE A 141 13.30 -15.54 -3.94
C ILE A 141 11.86 -15.65 -4.45
N ALA A 142 11.62 -15.58 -5.75
CA ALA A 142 10.27 -15.57 -6.33
C ALA A 142 9.44 -16.80 -5.91
N ASP A 143 10.07 -17.98 -5.82
CA ASP A 143 9.38 -19.21 -5.42
C ASP A 143 9.09 -19.32 -3.90
N ARG A 144 9.52 -18.34 -3.11
CA ARG A 144 9.25 -18.23 -1.67
C ARG A 144 8.05 -17.34 -1.37
N ILE A 145 7.70 -16.48 -2.34
CA ILE A 145 6.58 -15.56 -2.23
C ILE A 145 5.30 -16.32 -2.55
N ALA A 146 4.34 -16.30 -1.62
CA ALA A 146 3.04 -16.93 -1.81
C ALA A 146 2.19 -16.15 -2.81
N GLN A 147 2.20 -14.82 -2.65
CA GLN A 147 1.53 -13.85 -3.52
C GLN A 147 2.05 -12.44 -3.21
N ILE A 148 1.79 -11.50 -4.10
CA ILE A 148 1.92 -10.07 -3.86
C ILE A 148 0.52 -9.47 -3.89
N VAL A 149 0.10 -8.84 -2.80
CA VAL A 149 -1.16 -8.08 -2.73
C VAL A 149 -0.81 -6.62 -2.60
N MET A 150 -1.10 -5.82 -3.63
CA MET A 150 -0.58 -4.46 -3.76
C MET A 150 -1.68 -3.42 -4.00
N MET A 151 -1.42 -2.18 -3.55
CA MET A 151 -2.16 -1.01 -3.99
C MET A 151 -1.41 -0.34 -5.15
N GLY A 152 -2.11 -0.07 -6.23
CA GLY A 152 -1.57 0.67 -7.37
C GLY A 152 -2.29 0.39 -8.68
N GLY A 153 -2.10 1.30 -9.62
CA GLY A 153 -2.68 1.20 -10.95
C GLY A 153 -4.11 1.74 -11.09
N ALA A 154 -4.52 1.86 -12.33
CA ALA A 154 -5.86 2.32 -12.73
C ALA A 154 -6.18 1.79 -14.11
N TYR A 155 -7.46 1.51 -14.40
CA TYR A 155 -7.90 1.07 -15.72
C TYR A 155 -9.17 1.80 -16.22
N PHE A 156 -10.32 1.62 -15.56
CA PHE A 156 -11.53 2.40 -15.89
C PHE A 156 -11.51 3.77 -15.22
N GLU A 157 -10.88 3.84 -14.03
CA GLU A 157 -10.54 5.11 -13.43
C GLU A 157 -9.37 5.75 -14.17
N VAL A 158 -9.35 7.07 -14.25
CA VAL A 158 -8.20 7.81 -14.78
C VAL A 158 -7.06 7.83 -13.77
N GLY A 159 -5.85 8.15 -14.22
CA GLY A 159 -4.73 8.31 -13.29
C GLY A 159 -4.92 9.49 -12.33
N ASN A 160 -4.29 9.39 -11.17
CA ASN A 160 -4.34 10.43 -10.12
C ASN A 160 -3.12 11.36 -10.11
N ILE A 161 -1.96 10.91 -10.64
CA ILE A 161 -0.73 11.72 -10.77
C ILE A 161 -0.52 12.25 -12.19
N THR A 162 -0.85 11.45 -13.21
CA THR A 162 -0.98 11.86 -14.60
C THR A 162 -2.35 11.42 -15.11
N PRO A 163 -2.83 11.92 -16.26
CA PRO A 163 -4.10 11.43 -16.84
C PRO A 163 -4.14 9.92 -17.11
N ALA A 164 -2.97 9.27 -17.20
CA ALA A 164 -2.86 7.86 -17.57
C ALA A 164 -2.35 6.94 -16.44
N ALA A 165 -1.75 7.49 -15.39
CA ALA A 165 -1.03 6.71 -14.41
C ALA A 165 -1.47 7.00 -12.95
N GLU A 166 -1.57 5.93 -12.17
CA GLU A 166 -1.67 5.98 -10.72
C GLU A 166 -0.27 6.20 -10.09
N PHE A 167 -0.23 6.86 -8.93
CA PHE A 167 0.98 7.38 -8.29
C PHE A 167 2.04 6.30 -8.03
N ASN A 168 1.70 5.19 -7.40
CA ASN A 168 2.64 4.13 -7.01
C ASN A 168 3.35 3.52 -8.22
N ILE A 169 2.59 3.30 -9.30
CA ILE A 169 3.15 2.81 -10.56
C ILE A 169 3.96 3.90 -11.26
N PHE A 170 3.49 5.16 -11.23
CA PHE A 170 4.18 6.27 -11.90
C PHE A 170 5.52 6.62 -11.26
N VAL A 171 5.66 6.49 -9.95
CA VAL A 171 6.93 6.79 -9.26
C VAL A 171 8.04 5.87 -9.73
N ASP A 172 7.78 4.56 -9.90
CA ASP A 172 8.76 3.60 -10.42
C ASP A 172 8.13 2.57 -11.37
N PRO A 173 7.86 2.97 -12.64
CA PRO A 173 7.26 2.07 -13.62
C PRO A 173 8.16 0.87 -13.94
N GLU A 174 9.49 1.04 -13.89
CA GLU A 174 10.45 -0.02 -14.14
C GLU A 174 10.37 -1.11 -13.06
N ALA A 175 10.30 -0.74 -11.80
CA ALA A 175 10.11 -1.68 -10.71
C ALA A 175 8.76 -2.39 -10.82
N ALA A 176 7.70 -1.66 -11.19
CA ALA A 176 6.39 -2.23 -11.43
C ALA A 176 6.41 -3.25 -12.58
N ASP A 177 7.04 -2.93 -13.70
CA ASP A 177 7.17 -3.84 -14.84
C ASP A 177 7.89 -5.16 -14.47
N ILE A 178 8.94 -5.08 -13.63
CA ILE A 178 9.64 -6.25 -13.10
C ILE A 178 8.70 -7.12 -12.27
N VAL A 179 7.91 -6.51 -11.38
CA VAL A 179 6.98 -7.23 -10.51
C VAL A 179 5.87 -7.90 -11.34
N PHE A 180 5.25 -7.18 -12.28
CA PHE A 180 4.18 -7.73 -13.12
C PHE A 180 4.65 -8.83 -14.08
N LYS A 181 5.95 -8.88 -14.39
CA LYS A 181 6.60 -9.94 -15.22
C LYS A 181 7.21 -11.08 -14.40
N SER A 182 7.16 -11.01 -13.08
CA SER A 182 7.85 -11.96 -12.19
C SER A 182 7.29 -13.38 -12.22
N GLY A 183 6.04 -13.56 -12.66
CA GLY A 183 5.34 -14.83 -12.60
C GLY A 183 4.81 -15.18 -11.20
N ILE A 184 4.91 -14.30 -10.24
CA ILE A 184 4.33 -14.43 -8.90
C ILE A 184 2.83 -14.09 -9.00
N ASP A 185 1.99 -14.79 -8.22
CA ASP A 185 0.57 -14.47 -8.14
C ASP A 185 0.36 -13.04 -7.61
N LEU A 186 -0.29 -12.20 -8.41
CA LEU A 186 -0.56 -10.80 -8.07
C LEU A 186 -2.04 -10.59 -7.78
N VAL A 187 -2.31 -9.83 -6.72
CA VAL A 187 -3.61 -9.21 -6.45
C VAL A 187 -3.39 -7.70 -6.42
N VAL A 188 -4.10 -7.01 -7.28
CA VAL A 188 -3.93 -5.56 -7.46
C VAL A 188 -5.20 -4.86 -6.99
N ALA A 189 -5.06 -3.94 -6.05
CA ALA A 189 -6.11 -3.01 -5.63
C ALA A 189 -5.87 -1.64 -6.34
N PRO A 190 -6.43 -1.46 -7.56
CA PRO A 190 -6.25 -0.24 -8.32
C PRO A 190 -7.21 0.86 -7.86
N LEU A 191 -7.11 2.06 -8.45
CA LEU A 191 -8.08 3.15 -8.22
C LEU A 191 -9.51 2.70 -8.50
N ASP A 192 -9.72 1.75 -9.42
CA ASP A 192 -11.04 1.19 -9.78
C ASP A 192 -11.79 0.57 -8.59
N VAL A 193 -11.08 0.06 -7.61
CA VAL A 193 -11.68 -0.45 -6.36
C VAL A 193 -11.54 0.54 -5.23
N THR A 194 -10.39 1.22 -5.10
CA THR A 194 -10.13 2.07 -3.94
C THR A 194 -10.99 3.35 -3.95
N HIS A 195 -11.36 3.88 -5.12
CA HIS A 195 -12.31 4.97 -5.26
C HIS A 195 -13.75 4.61 -4.88
N LYS A 196 -14.03 3.32 -4.60
CA LYS A 196 -15.31 2.86 -4.04
C LYS A 196 -15.25 2.73 -2.51
N ALA A 197 -14.06 2.72 -1.94
CA ALA A 197 -13.81 2.69 -0.50
C ALA A 197 -13.74 4.11 0.07
N LEU A 198 -14.82 4.88 -0.10
CA LEU A 198 -14.91 6.29 0.33
C LEU A 198 -15.34 6.40 1.79
N THR A 199 -14.59 7.18 2.56
CA THR A 199 -14.97 7.57 3.92
C THR A 199 -16.28 8.34 3.93
N ASN A 200 -16.97 8.34 5.05
CA ASN A 200 -18.19 9.11 5.19
C ASN A 200 -18.37 9.61 6.65
N LYS A 201 -19.26 10.60 6.81
CA LYS A 201 -19.52 11.23 8.11
C LYS A 201 -19.99 10.25 9.19
N ALA A 202 -20.72 9.20 8.80
CA ALA A 202 -21.20 8.20 9.75
C ALA A 202 -20.04 7.38 10.30
N TRP A 203 -19.11 6.95 9.46
CA TRP A 203 -17.92 6.24 9.85
C TRP A 203 -17.00 7.08 10.74
N ILE A 204 -16.75 8.35 10.37
CA ILE A 204 -15.98 9.29 11.20
C ILE A 204 -16.62 9.46 12.60
N THR A 205 -17.94 9.57 12.64
CA THR A 205 -18.69 9.69 13.92
C THR A 205 -18.54 8.43 14.75
N ASP A 206 -18.62 7.25 14.12
CA ASP A 206 -18.43 5.98 14.80
C ASP A 206 -17.01 5.85 15.39
N LEU A 207 -15.97 6.14 14.60
CA LEU A 207 -14.58 6.15 15.08
C LEU A 207 -14.39 7.08 16.30
N ARG A 208 -14.90 8.31 16.22
CA ARG A 208 -14.84 9.26 17.36
C ARG A 208 -15.51 8.71 18.61
N SER A 209 -16.58 7.93 18.45
CA SER A 209 -17.30 7.33 19.59
C SER A 209 -16.50 6.30 20.36
N LYS A 210 -15.43 5.74 19.78
CA LYS A 210 -14.56 4.73 20.43
C LYS A 210 -13.72 5.34 21.54
N ASN A 211 -13.55 6.66 21.59
CA ASN A 211 -12.84 7.41 22.66
C ASN A 211 -11.43 6.86 22.92
N ASN A 212 -10.69 6.51 21.89
CA ASN A 212 -9.29 6.10 22.03
C ASN A 212 -8.38 6.92 21.09
N ARG A 213 -7.11 7.02 21.49
CA ARG A 213 -6.12 7.85 20.80
C ARG A 213 -5.88 7.42 19.36
N VAL A 214 -5.94 6.13 19.06
CA VAL A 214 -5.70 5.61 17.70
C VAL A 214 -6.82 6.03 16.77
N CYS A 215 -8.08 5.84 17.20
CA CYS A 215 -9.25 6.28 16.43
C CYS A 215 -9.27 7.79 16.22
N ASP A 216 -8.97 8.59 17.27
CA ASP A 216 -8.88 10.05 17.15
C ASP A 216 -7.77 10.47 16.16
N THR A 217 -6.65 9.75 16.15
CA THR A 217 -5.57 10.00 15.19
C THR A 217 -5.99 9.68 13.76
N VAL A 218 -6.65 8.54 13.54
CA VAL A 218 -7.18 8.15 12.22
C VAL A 218 -8.19 9.18 11.72
N VAL A 219 -9.09 9.65 12.59
CA VAL A 219 -10.03 10.72 12.23
C VAL A 219 -9.30 12.00 11.82
N GLY A 220 -8.27 12.42 12.57
CA GLY A 220 -7.47 13.59 12.22
C GLY A 220 -6.79 13.47 10.85
N TRP A 221 -6.26 12.28 10.52
CA TRP A 221 -5.68 11.98 9.22
C TRP A 221 -6.73 12.03 8.10
N THR A 222 -7.88 11.40 8.33
CA THR A 222 -8.98 11.38 7.35
C THR A 222 -9.53 12.77 7.08
N ASP A 223 -9.78 13.58 8.12
CA ASP A 223 -10.23 14.97 7.99
C ASP A 223 -9.20 15.84 7.22
N PHE A 224 -7.91 15.52 7.30
CA PHE A 224 -6.87 16.22 6.53
C PHE A 224 -6.86 15.80 5.06
N PHE A 225 -6.93 14.52 4.79
CA PHE A 225 -6.84 13.92 3.46
C PHE A 225 -8.10 14.24 2.62
N GLU A 226 -9.29 14.16 3.22
CA GLU A 226 -10.58 14.46 2.55
C GLU A 226 -10.62 15.85 1.90
N ARG A 227 -9.88 16.83 2.45
CA ARG A 227 -9.84 18.19 1.87
C ARG A 227 -9.28 18.21 0.46
N PHE A 228 -8.25 17.42 0.20
CA PHE A 228 -7.63 17.35 -1.12
C PHE A 228 -8.58 16.70 -2.14
N ASP A 229 -9.21 15.59 -1.80
CA ASP A 229 -10.11 14.88 -2.70
C ASP A 229 -11.40 15.65 -2.95
N SER A 230 -11.96 16.29 -1.94
CA SER A 230 -13.13 17.15 -2.07
C SER A 230 -12.85 18.32 -3.01
N ASP A 231 -11.69 18.98 -2.87
CA ASP A 231 -11.29 20.10 -3.72
C ASP A 231 -10.98 19.67 -5.16
N LYS A 232 -10.37 18.49 -5.35
CA LYS A 232 -9.91 18.00 -6.66
C LYS A 232 -11.00 17.28 -7.45
N TYR A 233 -11.78 16.41 -6.79
CA TYR A 233 -12.74 15.52 -7.44
C TYR A 233 -14.19 15.87 -7.15
N GLY A 234 -14.47 16.75 -6.19
CA GLY A 234 -15.83 17.12 -5.78
C GLY A 234 -16.57 15.97 -5.09
N THR A 235 -15.86 14.98 -4.56
CA THR A 235 -16.43 13.82 -3.87
C THR A 235 -16.81 14.17 -2.44
N GLU A 236 -17.87 13.55 -1.90
CA GLU A 236 -18.08 13.49 -0.46
C GLU A 236 -17.29 12.28 0.08
N GLY A 237 -16.30 12.54 0.96
CA GLY A 237 -15.38 11.54 1.49
C GLY A 237 -14.13 11.37 0.65
N ALA A 238 -13.11 10.75 1.25
CA ALA A 238 -11.82 10.43 0.64
C ALA A 238 -11.63 8.91 0.55
N PRO A 239 -11.01 8.40 -0.52
CA PRO A 239 -10.71 6.98 -0.61
C PRO A 239 -9.62 6.60 0.41
N LEU A 240 -9.83 5.52 1.15
CA LEU A 240 -8.76 4.85 1.89
C LEU A 240 -8.17 3.75 1.01
N HIS A 241 -7.10 4.07 0.30
CA HIS A 241 -6.53 3.20 -0.73
C HIS A 241 -5.84 1.96 -0.12
N ASP A 242 -4.82 2.16 0.67
CA ASP A 242 -3.89 1.12 1.14
C ASP A 242 -4.50 0.08 2.08
N PRO A 243 -5.44 0.44 2.97
CA PRO A 243 -6.08 -0.57 3.79
C PRO A 243 -6.83 -1.64 2.99
N CYS A 244 -7.15 -1.40 1.69
CA CYS A 244 -7.73 -2.42 0.81
C CYS A 244 -6.82 -3.65 0.68
N VAL A 245 -5.49 -3.47 0.65
CA VAL A 245 -4.50 -4.56 0.60
C VAL A 245 -4.62 -5.47 1.82
N ILE A 246 -4.63 -4.86 2.99
CA ILE A 246 -4.69 -5.60 4.27
C ILE A 246 -6.09 -6.19 4.50
N ALA A 247 -7.15 -5.44 4.17
CA ALA A 247 -8.52 -5.93 4.27
C ALA A 247 -8.78 -7.14 3.34
N TYR A 248 -8.20 -7.14 2.12
CA TYR A 248 -8.27 -8.30 1.23
C TYR A 248 -7.65 -9.57 1.84
N LEU A 249 -6.55 -9.44 2.56
CA LEU A 249 -5.91 -10.58 3.23
C LEU A 249 -6.73 -11.14 4.40
N ILE A 250 -7.52 -10.28 5.06
CA ILE A 250 -8.33 -10.66 6.23
C ILE A 250 -9.70 -11.18 5.79
N ALA A 251 -10.32 -10.51 4.83
CA ALA A 251 -11.70 -10.73 4.39
C ALA A 251 -11.80 -10.58 2.85
N PRO A 252 -11.23 -11.51 2.06
CA PRO A 252 -11.22 -11.42 0.60
C PRO A 252 -12.62 -11.40 -0.01
N GLU A 253 -13.62 -11.92 0.70
CA GLU A 253 -15.03 -11.89 0.29
C GLU A 253 -15.63 -10.49 0.19
N LEU A 254 -15.01 -9.49 0.80
CA LEU A 254 -15.43 -8.08 0.65
C LEU A 254 -15.11 -7.52 -0.75
N PHE A 255 -14.26 -8.21 -1.50
CA PHE A 255 -13.78 -7.71 -2.79
C PHE A 255 -14.19 -8.63 -3.93
N THR A 256 -14.41 -8.03 -5.11
CA THR A 256 -14.55 -8.78 -6.35
C THR A 256 -13.57 -8.25 -7.39
N GLY A 257 -13.11 -9.13 -8.26
CA GLY A 257 -12.12 -8.80 -9.27
C GLY A 257 -12.13 -9.78 -10.43
N ARG A 258 -11.22 -9.56 -11.36
CA ARG A 258 -11.07 -10.38 -12.55
C ARG A 258 -9.60 -10.74 -12.78
N HIS A 259 -9.35 -12.02 -13.08
CA HIS A 259 -8.04 -12.45 -13.56
C HIS A 259 -7.83 -11.98 -15.00
N ILE A 260 -6.88 -11.08 -15.21
CA ILE A 260 -6.57 -10.48 -16.51
C ILE A 260 -5.07 -10.35 -16.71
N ASN A 261 -4.64 -10.12 -17.96
CA ASN A 261 -3.28 -9.67 -18.21
C ASN A 261 -3.14 -8.18 -17.95
N VAL A 262 -2.11 -7.81 -17.21
CA VAL A 262 -1.75 -6.42 -16.93
C VAL A 262 -0.28 -6.20 -17.28
N GLN A 263 0.00 -5.17 -18.06
CA GLN A 263 1.35 -4.72 -18.41
C GLN A 263 1.56 -3.27 -17.96
N ILE A 264 2.81 -2.89 -17.75
CA ILE A 264 3.16 -1.52 -17.35
C ILE A 264 3.79 -0.81 -18.55
N GLU A 265 3.28 0.38 -18.86
CA GLU A 265 3.87 1.23 -19.90
C GLU A 265 5.11 1.95 -19.35
N VAL A 266 6.28 1.63 -19.94
CA VAL A 266 7.58 2.16 -19.48
C VAL A 266 8.30 3.01 -20.53
N GLN A 267 7.78 3.11 -21.76
CA GLN A 267 8.49 3.74 -22.88
C GLN A 267 7.92 5.12 -23.28
N SER A 268 6.59 5.23 -23.35
CA SER A 268 5.93 6.45 -23.82
C SER A 268 5.96 7.54 -22.74
N GLU A 269 6.47 8.72 -23.09
CA GLU A 269 6.42 9.89 -22.19
C GLU A 269 4.98 10.26 -21.78
N LEU A 270 4.01 10.06 -22.68
CA LEU A 270 2.62 10.45 -22.45
C LEU A 270 1.87 9.52 -21.50
N THR A 271 2.17 8.22 -21.56
CA THR A 271 1.43 7.18 -20.84
C THR A 271 2.32 6.36 -19.89
N ARG A 272 3.54 6.84 -19.60
CA ARG A 272 4.47 6.18 -18.69
C ARG A 272 3.86 5.94 -17.33
N GLY A 273 3.94 4.69 -16.85
CA GLY A 273 3.33 4.25 -15.60
C GLY A 273 1.84 3.85 -15.74
N MET A 274 1.28 3.86 -16.96
CA MET A 274 -0.07 3.35 -17.18
C MET A 274 -0.09 1.83 -16.95
N THR A 275 -1.09 1.36 -16.23
CA THR A 275 -1.47 -0.05 -16.16
C THR A 275 -2.34 -0.39 -17.38
N VAL A 276 -1.75 -1.15 -18.32
CA VAL A 276 -2.45 -1.61 -19.53
C VAL A 276 -3.10 -2.96 -19.22
N ALA A 277 -4.38 -2.91 -18.86
CA ALA A 277 -5.14 -4.07 -18.44
C ALA A 277 -5.95 -4.65 -19.62
N ASP A 278 -5.69 -5.89 -19.98
CA ASP A 278 -6.43 -6.60 -21.05
C ASP A 278 -7.76 -7.14 -20.50
N TRP A 279 -8.70 -6.23 -20.24
CA TRP A 279 -9.99 -6.55 -19.65
C TRP A 279 -10.84 -7.49 -20.52
N TRP A 280 -10.73 -7.36 -21.84
CA TRP A 280 -11.54 -8.11 -22.78
C TRP A 280 -10.85 -9.35 -23.35
N GLY A 281 -9.58 -9.59 -23.02
CA GLY A 281 -8.80 -10.70 -23.54
C GLY A 281 -8.56 -10.58 -25.04
N VAL A 282 -8.16 -9.38 -25.50
CA VAL A 282 -7.89 -9.10 -26.91
C VAL A 282 -6.45 -9.40 -27.30
N THR A 283 -5.59 -9.69 -26.34
CA THR A 283 -4.20 -10.13 -26.56
C THR A 283 -4.04 -11.61 -26.27
N ASP A 284 -2.95 -12.23 -26.76
CA ASP A 284 -2.61 -13.63 -26.49
C ASP A 284 -1.84 -13.80 -25.16
N HIS A 285 -1.71 -12.74 -24.35
CA HIS A 285 -1.01 -12.79 -23.08
C HIS A 285 -1.85 -13.48 -22.01
N PRO A 286 -1.28 -14.46 -21.28
CA PRO A 286 -2.00 -15.11 -20.19
C PRO A 286 -2.28 -14.12 -19.06
N PRO A 287 -3.38 -14.29 -18.31
CA PRO A 287 -3.60 -13.52 -17.09
C PRO A 287 -2.42 -13.65 -16.11
N ASN A 288 -2.01 -12.52 -15.52
CA ASN A 288 -0.93 -12.44 -14.54
C ASN A 288 -1.35 -11.76 -13.22
N ALA A 289 -2.58 -11.23 -13.15
CA ALA A 289 -3.06 -10.55 -11.95
C ALA A 289 -4.56 -10.76 -11.73
N LEU A 290 -4.97 -10.90 -10.46
CA LEU A 290 -6.34 -10.63 -10.03
C LEU A 290 -6.47 -9.10 -9.84
N PHE A 291 -7.18 -8.46 -10.75
CA PHE A 291 -7.41 -7.02 -10.74
C PHE A 291 -8.75 -6.75 -10.06
N LEU A 292 -8.72 -6.13 -8.86
CA LEU A 292 -9.90 -5.85 -8.07
C LEU A 292 -10.70 -4.71 -8.69
N GLY A 293 -12.02 -4.81 -8.71
CA GLY A 293 -12.89 -3.85 -9.35
C GLY A 293 -14.07 -3.40 -8.50
N ASP A 294 -14.36 -4.10 -7.40
CA ASP A 294 -15.43 -3.73 -6.50
C ASP A 294 -15.17 -4.13 -5.06
N VAL A 295 -15.78 -3.41 -4.10
CA VAL A 295 -15.65 -3.64 -2.67
C VAL A 295 -16.98 -3.41 -1.95
N ASP A 296 -17.30 -4.27 -0.98
CA ASP A 296 -18.31 -3.95 0.04
C ASP A 296 -17.74 -2.87 0.99
N ALA A 297 -17.98 -1.60 0.66
CA ALA A 297 -17.47 -0.48 1.43
C ALA A 297 -17.96 -0.49 2.88
N ALA A 298 -19.18 -0.94 3.16
CA ALA A 298 -19.71 -1.01 4.51
C ALA A 298 -18.97 -2.07 5.34
N GLY A 299 -18.79 -3.26 4.80
CA GLY A 299 -18.01 -4.33 5.43
C GLY A 299 -16.55 -3.92 5.63
N TYR A 300 -15.94 -3.25 4.65
CA TYR A 300 -14.58 -2.74 4.70
C TYR A 300 -14.37 -1.74 5.85
N PHE A 301 -15.19 -0.70 5.95
CA PHE A 301 -15.07 0.29 7.03
C PHE A 301 -15.41 -0.27 8.40
N ASN A 302 -16.34 -1.21 8.50
CA ASN A 302 -16.64 -1.92 9.75
C ASN A 302 -15.41 -2.73 10.20
N LEU A 303 -14.76 -3.47 9.30
CA LEU A 303 -13.55 -4.22 9.60
C LEU A 303 -12.44 -3.30 10.14
N ILE A 304 -12.16 -2.17 9.48
CA ILE A 304 -11.16 -1.20 9.94
C ILE A 304 -11.50 -0.71 11.36
N THR A 305 -12.75 -0.30 11.59
CA THR A 305 -13.19 0.22 12.89
C THR A 305 -13.01 -0.83 13.99
N GLU A 306 -13.49 -2.06 13.77
CA GLU A 306 -13.41 -3.13 14.75
C GLU A 306 -11.98 -3.44 15.16
N ARG A 307 -11.05 -3.43 14.21
CA ARG A 307 -9.63 -3.73 14.46
C ARG A 307 -8.90 -2.57 15.12
N VAL A 308 -9.00 -1.38 14.53
CA VAL A 308 -8.28 -0.19 15.02
C VAL A 308 -8.76 0.24 16.41
N ALA A 309 -10.03 0.02 16.74
CA ALA A 309 -10.57 0.33 18.05
C ALA A 309 -10.00 -0.55 19.20
N GLN A 310 -9.31 -1.64 18.88
CA GLN A 310 -8.68 -2.53 19.88
C GLN A 310 -7.25 -2.10 20.27
N LEU A 311 -6.63 -1.17 19.56
CA LEU A 311 -5.30 -0.63 19.83
C LEU A 311 -5.37 0.48 20.89
#